data_3f2f5b75f0a574bde881061611b0a050
#
_entry.id   3f2f5b75f0a574bde881061611b0a050
#
_cell.length_a   1.000
_cell.length_b   1.000
_cell.length_c   1.000
_cell.angle_alpha   90.00
_cell.angle_beta   90.00
_cell.angle_gamma   90.00
#
_symmetry.space_group_name_H-M   'P 1'
#
loop_
_entity.id
_entity.type
_entity.pdbx_description
1 polymer ?
#
loop_
_entity_poly.entity_id
_entity_poly.type
_entity_poly.pdbx_seq_one_letter_code
_entity_poly.pdbx_strand_id
1 'polypeptide(L)'
;MTDRNDQRDDVLEIRGCVFPKRFHYDVENHMWYEPLPDGLIRVGMTMVGPALADYRIFAFTPKRVGRALEAQKSCATIESSKWVGPARIAFDGIVEAVNDGLIDNPGRLVIDPYGAAWMLVARPARVDALAGLVTGDAMVDAYTRWLDENDFAGCYPVVE
;
A
#
# COMPACT_ATOMS: atom_id res chain seq x y z
N MET A 1 -22.93 -4.38 16.10
CA MET A 1 -23.64 -4.11 14.97
C MET A 1 -23.18 -2.94 14.20
N THR A 2 -22.81 -1.91 14.79
CA THR A 2 -22.41 -0.71 14.13
C THR A 2 -20.99 -0.72 13.70
N ASP A 3 -20.29 -1.75 14.00
CA ASP A 3 -18.84 -1.75 13.86
C ASP A 3 -18.37 -1.59 12.44
N ARG A 4 -19.11 -2.14 11.49
CA ARG A 4 -18.72 -2.04 10.09
C ARG A 4 -18.79 -0.63 9.56
N ASN A 5 -19.82 0.12 9.98
CA ASN A 5 -19.94 1.50 9.56
C ASN A 5 -18.87 2.35 10.18
N ASP A 6 -18.58 2.10 11.45
CA ASP A 6 -17.54 2.84 12.14
C ASP A 6 -16.19 2.63 11.49
N GLN A 7 -15.90 1.39 11.06
CA GLN A 7 -14.62 1.11 10.41
C GLN A 7 -14.50 1.78 9.07
N ARG A 8 -15.60 1.86 8.32
CA ARG A 8 -15.56 2.50 7.01
C ARG A 8 -15.42 4.02 7.13
N ASP A 9 -15.92 4.58 8.21
CA ASP A 9 -15.80 6.02 8.41
C ASP A 9 -14.46 6.43 9.00
N ASP A 10 -13.63 5.46 9.38
CA ASP A 10 -12.34 5.74 10.01
C ASP A 10 -11.24 5.84 8.97
N VAL A 11 -11.37 6.82 8.10
CA VAL A 11 -10.38 7.10 7.07
C VAL A 11 -10.01 8.57 7.12
N LEU A 12 -8.80 8.87 6.63
CA LEU A 12 -8.36 10.22 6.38
C LEU A 12 -8.50 10.51 4.90
N GLU A 13 -8.85 11.74 4.56
CA GLU A 13 -8.84 12.18 3.17
C GLU A 13 -7.92 13.37 3.04
N ILE A 14 -6.98 13.29 2.10
CA ILE A 14 -6.00 14.36 1.86
C ILE A 14 -5.98 14.58 0.35
N ARG A 15 -6.56 15.69 -0.10
CA ARG A 15 -6.64 16.06 -1.52
C ARG A 15 -7.15 14.91 -2.38
N GLY A 16 -8.25 14.30 -1.95
CA GLY A 16 -8.87 13.20 -2.66
C GLY A 16 -8.26 11.83 -2.43
N CYS A 17 -7.10 11.76 -1.81
CA CYS A 17 -6.49 10.49 -1.46
C CYS A 17 -7.01 10.04 -0.10
N VAL A 18 -7.46 8.79 -0.01
CA VAL A 18 -8.01 8.26 1.23
C VAL A 18 -7.07 7.22 1.83
N PHE A 19 -7.02 7.19 3.16
CA PHE A 19 -6.12 6.33 3.90
C PHE A 19 -6.81 5.81 5.15
N PRO A 20 -7.07 4.49 5.24
CA PRO A 20 -7.60 3.93 6.50
C PRO A 20 -6.66 4.20 7.67
N LYS A 21 -7.21 4.69 8.77
CA LYS A 21 -6.39 5.06 9.94
C LYS A 21 -5.77 3.86 10.64
N ARG A 22 -6.34 2.69 10.48
CA ARG A 22 -5.88 1.48 11.17
C ARG A 22 -4.59 0.91 10.62
N PHE A 23 -4.15 1.38 9.44
CA PHE A 23 -2.94 0.88 8.81
C PHE A 23 -1.72 1.70 9.23
N HIS A 24 -0.53 1.14 8.97
CA HIS A 24 0.75 1.83 9.10
C HIS A 24 1.25 2.13 7.69
N TYR A 25 1.92 3.26 7.50
CA TYR A 25 2.24 3.73 6.16
C TYR A 25 3.71 4.09 5.99
N ASP A 26 4.27 3.65 4.87
CA ASP A 26 5.52 4.17 4.33
C ASP A 26 5.14 5.17 3.24
N VAL A 27 5.15 6.46 3.59
CA VAL A 27 4.66 7.51 2.70
C VAL A 27 5.54 7.61 1.45
N GLU A 28 6.87 7.51 1.61
CA GLU A 28 7.81 7.66 0.50
C GLU A 28 7.61 6.61 -0.59
N ASN A 29 7.25 5.40 -0.19
CA ASN A 29 7.11 4.29 -1.12
C ASN A 29 5.66 3.95 -1.41
N HIS A 30 4.70 4.69 -0.85
CA HIS A 30 3.26 4.52 -1.07
C HIS A 30 2.78 3.12 -0.68
N MET A 31 3.23 2.64 0.48
CA MET A 31 2.87 1.30 0.95
C MET A 31 2.09 1.39 2.24
N TRP A 32 1.15 0.46 2.41
CA TRP A 32 0.42 0.30 3.66
C TRP A 32 0.70 -1.07 4.26
N TYR A 33 0.59 -1.14 5.58
CA TYR A 33 0.89 -2.35 6.34
C TYR A 33 -0.19 -2.55 7.39
N GLU A 34 -0.71 -3.77 7.46
CA GLU A 34 -1.75 -4.14 8.41
C GLU A 34 -1.25 -5.29 9.28
N PRO A 35 -1.08 -5.09 10.59
CA PRO A 35 -0.74 -6.19 11.48
C PRO A 35 -1.86 -7.22 11.50
N LEU A 36 -1.50 -8.48 11.37
CA LEU A 36 -2.43 -9.60 11.44
C LEU A 36 -2.17 -10.38 12.71
N PRO A 37 -3.10 -11.28 13.10
CA PRO A 37 -2.80 -12.23 14.18
C PRO A 37 -1.55 -13.03 13.86
N ASP A 38 -0.91 -13.58 14.86
CA ASP A 38 0.29 -14.42 14.74
C ASP A 38 1.53 -13.67 14.26
N GLY A 39 1.52 -12.34 14.37
CA GLY A 39 2.70 -11.55 14.04
C GLY A 39 2.97 -11.35 12.57
N LEU A 40 2.05 -11.79 11.70
CA LEU A 40 2.17 -11.56 10.28
C LEU A 40 1.72 -10.15 9.92
N ILE A 41 2.14 -9.68 8.75
CA ILE A 41 1.78 -8.34 8.27
C ILE A 41 1.29 -8.44 6.84
N ARG A 42 0.08 -7.93 6.59
CA ARG A 42 -0.44 -7.82 5.24
C ARG A 42 0.08 -6.52 4.65
N VAL A 43 0.46 -6.56 3.38
CA VAL A 43 1.15 -5.47 2.71
C VAL A 43 0.41 -5.10 1.45
N GLY A 44 0.29 -3.80 1.19
CA GLY A 44 -0.32 -3.33 -0.04
C GLY A 44 0.20 -1.95 -0.42
N MET A 45 -0.34 -1.42 -1.50
CA MET A 45 0.04 -0.11 -2.02
C MET A 45 -1.11 0.86 -1.77
N THR A 46 -0.78 2.09 -1.32
CA THR A 46 -1.81 3.11 -1.16
C THR A 46 -2.32 3.55 -2.52
N MET A 47 -3.48 4.19 -2.54
CA MET A 47 -4.07 4.63 -3.80
C MET A 47 -3.23 5.67 -4.53
N VAL A 48 -2.25 6.28 -3.87
CA VAL A 48 -1.35 7.23 -4.53
C VAL A 48 -0.53 6.54 -5.62
N GLY A 49 -0.13 5.29 -5.41
CA GLY A 49 0.61 4.54 -6.44
C GLY A 49 -0.13 4.49 -7.76
N PRO A 50 -1.34 3.91 -7.81
CA PRO A 50 -2.13 3.92 -9.04
C PRO A 50 -2.46 5.32 -9.55
N ALA A 51 -2.67 6.29 -8.67
CA ALA A 51 -2.94 7.66 -9.09
C ALA A 51 -1.77 8.25 -9.88
N LEU A 52 -0.54 7.94 -9.49
CA LEU A 52 0.65 8.37 -10.22
C LEU A 52 0.74 7.73 -11.59
N ALA A 53 0.02 6.64 -11.82
CA ALA A 53 -0.01 5.91 -13.08
C ALA A 53 -1.28 6.18 -13.88
N ASP A 54 -1.99 7.28 -13.60
CA ASP A 54 -3.27 7.61 -14.20
C ASP A 54 -4.28 6.47 -14.07
N TYR A 55 -4.19 5.71 -12.97
CA TYR A 55 -5.10 4.61 -12.65
C TYR A 55 -5.07 3.47 -13.68
N ARG A 56 -3.92 3.26 -14.33
CA ARG A 56 -3.76 2.19 -15.33
C ARG A 56 -2.63 1.26 -14.93
N ILE A 57 -3.00 0.15 -14.30
CA ILE A 57 -2.06 -0.87 -13.83
C ILE A 57 -2.24 -2.11 -14.68
N PHE A 58 -1.16 -2.60 -15.29
CA PHE A 58 -1.20 -3.70 -16.23
C PHE A 58 -0.69 -5.02 -15.67
N ALA A 59 0.25 -4.98 -14.74
CA ALA A 59 0.81 -6.21 -14.21
C ALA A 59 1.29 -6.02 -12.78
N PHE A 60 1.15 -7.07 -12.00
CA PHE A 60 1.64 -7.15 -10.64
C PHE A 60 2.38 -8.49 -10.49
N THR A 61 3.66 -8.43 -10.16
CA THR A 61 4.50 -9.62 -10.03
C THR A 61 5.18 -9.60 -8.65
N PRO A 62 4.63 -10.29 -7.67
CA PRO A 62 5.22 -10.34 -6.32
C PRO A 62 6.37 -11.33 -6.27
N LYS A 63 7.24 -11.18 -5.27
CA LYS A 63 8.18 -12.22 -4.92
C LYS A 63 7.41 -13.46 -4.48
N ARG A 64 7.97 -14.62 -4.74
CA ARG A 64 7.31 -15.89 -4.42
C ARG A 64 7.33 -16.17 -2.93
N VAL A 65 6.35 -16.95 -2.48
CA VAL A 65 6.30 -17.45 -1.12
C VAL A 65 7.63 -18.12 -0.77
N GLY A 66 8.11 -17.82 0.42
CA GLY A 66 9.38 -18.36 0.93
C GLY A 66 10.60 -17.51 0.61
N ARG A 67 10.48 -16.52 -0.28
CA ARG A 67 11.61 -15.65 -0.61
C ARG A 67 11.84 -14.61 0.47
N ALA A 68 13.09 -14.25 0.65
CA ALA A 68 13.49 -13.25 1.62
C ALA A 68 13.11 -11.85 1.16
N LEU A 69 12.71 -11.02 2.12
CA LEU A 69 12.43 -9.60 1.92
C LEU A 69 13.53 -8.81 2.62
N GLU A 70 13.99 -7.74 1.98
CA GLU A 70 14.96 -6.83 2.55
C GLU A 70 14.39 -5.42 2.60
N ALA A 71 14.57 -4.75 3.73
CA ALA A 71 14.08 -3.38 3.91
C ALA A 71 14.53 -2.48 2.78
N GLN A 72 13.61 -1.70 2.23
CA GLN A 72 13.80 -0.74 1.16
C GLN A 72 14.13 -1.37 -0.20
N LYS A 73 14.00 -2.69 -0.32
CA LYS A 73 14.16 -3.40 -1.58
C LYS A 73 12.82 -3.84 -2.12
N SER A 74 12.80 -4.28 -3.37
CA SER A 74 11.57 -4.68 -4.04
C SER A 74 10.94 -5.91 -3.39
N CYS A 75 9.64 -5.87 -3.15
CA CYS A 75 8.85 -7.04 -2.80
C CYS A 75 7.94 -7.45 -3.95
N ALA A 76 7.78 -6.59 -4.94
CA ALA A 76 6.97 -6.85 -6.13
C ALA A 76 7.34 -5.86 -7.21
N THR A 77 7.01 -6.20 -8.46
CA THR A 77 7.16 -5.28 -9.59
C THR A 77 5.76 -4.90 -10.07
N ILE A 78 5.56 -3.62 -10.32
CA ILE A 78 4.31 -3.06 -10.84
C ILE A 78 4.58 -2.51 -12.22
N GLU A 79 3.74 -2.86 -13.20
CA GLU A 79 3.79 -2.26 -14.53
C GLU A 79 2.55 -1.43 -14.76
N SER A 80 2.75 -0.22 -15.21
CA SER A 80 1.66 0.72 -15.46
C SER A 80 1.87 1.41 -16.80
N SER A 81 0.92 2.27 -17.16
CA SER A 81 1.03 3.04 -18.40
C SER A 81 2.14 4.07 -18.36
N LYS A 82 2.61 4.48 -17.17
CA LYS A 82 3.57 5.55 -17.03
C LYS A 82 4.91 5.11 -16.46
N TRP A 83 4.93 4.03 -15.71
CA TRP A 83 6.16 3.58 -15.09
C TRP A 83 6.13 2.08 -14.86
N VAL A 84 7.31 1.50 -14.82
CA VAL A 84 7.54 0.12 -14.37
C VAL A 84 8.54 0.22 -13.24
N GLY A 85 8.22 -0.36 -12.11
CA GLY A 85 9.14 -0.23 -11.00
C GLY A 85 8.78 -1.10 -9.82
N PRO A 86 9.62 -1.06 -8.79
CA PRO A 86 9.43 -1.89 -7.62
C PRO A 86 8.42 -1.28 -6.65
N ALA A 87 7.69 -2.16 -5.98
CA ALA A 87 7.07 -1.85 -4.71
C ALA A 87 8.10 -2.22 -3.64
N ARG A 88 8.46 -1.27 -2.78
CA ARG A 88 9.54 -1.49 -1.81
C ARG A 88 8.96 -1.77 -0.44
N ILE A 89 9.48 -2.84 0.18
CA ILE A 89 9.05 -3.25 1.52
C ILE A 89 9.81 -2.44 2.57
N ALA A 90 9.17 -2.16 3.70
CA ALA A 90 9.78 -1.33 4.75
C ALA A 90 10.66 -2.13 5.73
N PHE A 91 10.61 -3.44 5.69
CA PHE A 91 11.29 -4.27 6.71
C PHE A 91 11.81 -5.57 6.12
N ASP A 92 12.74 -6.19 6.85
CA ASP A 92 13.24 -7.51 6.49
C ASP A 92 12.24 -8.59 6.91
N GLY A 93 12.16 -9.68 6.16
CA GLY A 93 11.27 -10.78 6.48
C GLY A 93 11.25 -11.82 5.39
N ILE A 94 10.15 -12.56 5.34
CA ILE A 94 9.94 -13.64 4.37
C ILE A 94 8.51 -13.52 3.83
N VAL A 95 8.33 -13.80 2.55
CA VAL A 95 7.00 -13.82 1.95
C VAL A 95 6.25 -15.05 2.43
N GLU A 96 5.12 -14.82 3.08
CA GLU A 96 4.30 -15.90 3.65
C GLU A 96 3.16 -16.29 2.70
N ALA A 97 2.59 -15.32 1.99
CA ALA A 97 1.50 -15.54 1.05
C ALA A 97 1.48 -14.44 0.01
N VAL A 98 0.94 -14.72 -1.16
CA VAL A 98 0.75 -13.71 -2.21
C VAL A 98 -0.71 -13.72 -2.66
N ASN A 99 -1.16 -12.60 -3.20
CA ASN A 99 -2.54 -12.45 -3.64
C ASN A 99 -2.67 -12.84 -5.10
N ASP A 100 -3.04 -14.09 -5.35
CA ASP A 100 -3.22 -14.58 -6.72
C ASP A 100 -4.31 -13.82 -7.47
N GLY A 101 -5.34 -13.36 -6.76
CA GLY A 101 -6.41 -12.57 -7.37
C GLY A 101 -5.91 -11.26 -7.94
N LEU A 102 -4.92 -10.65 -7.32
CA LEU A 102 -4.32 -9.43 -7.83
C LEU A 102 -3.38 -9.70 -9.01
N ILE A 103 -2.69 -10.83 -8.98
CA ILE A 103 -1.87 -11.25 -10.13
C ILE A 103 -2.77 -11.42 -11.35
N ASP A 104 -3.91 -12.09 -11.18
CA ASP A 104 -4.83 -12.35 -12.28
C ASP A 104 -5.55 -11.09 -12.75
N ASN A 105 -5.76 -10.13 -11.85
CA ASN A 105 -6.50 -8.91 -12.18
C ASN A 105 -5.82 -7.70 -11.52
N PRO A 106 -4.71 -7.23 -12.08
CA PRO A 106 -3.97 -6.12 -11.47
C PRO A 106 -4.76 -4.81 -11.40
N GLY A 107 -5.82 -4.69 -12.21
CA GLY A 107 -6.70 -3.52 -12.13
C GLY A 107 -7.38 -3.35 -10.79
N ARG A 108 -7.45 -4.39 -9.98
CA ARG A 108 -8.01 -4.28 -8.63
C ARG A 108 -7.24 -3.30 -7.75
N LEU A 109 -5.98 -3.06 -8.07
CA LEU A 109 -5.17 -2.11 -7.32
C LEU A 109 -5.75 -0.69 -7.42
N VAL A 110 -6.41 -0.39 -8.55
CA VAL A 110 -7.07 0.89 -8.76
C VAL A 110 -8.39 0.95 -8.00
N ILE A 111 -9.13 -0.16 -7.98
CA ILE A 111 -10.51 -0.17 -7.49
C ILE A 111 -10.57 -0.32 -5.97
N ASP A 112 -9.74 -1.16 -5.41
CA ASP A 112 -9.81 -1.48 -3.98
C ASP A 112 -8.41 -1.72 -3.40
N PRO A 113 -7.57 -0.68 -3.36
CA PRO A 113 -6.17 -0.85 -2.93
C PRO A 113 -6.02 -1.29 -1.47
N TYR A 114 -6.99 -0.98 -0.62
CA TYR A 114 -6.88 -1.27 0.81
C TYR A 114 -7.60 -2.55 1.23
N GLY A 115 -8.28 -3.20 0.31
CA GLY A 115 -9.02 -4.43 0.59
C GLY A 115 -8.60 -5.55 -0.33
N ALA A 116 -9.39 -5.79 -1.40
CA ALA A 116 -9.16 -6.93 -2.30
C ALA A 116 -7.79 -6.92 -2.96
N ALA A 117 -7.16 -5.75 -3.09
CA ALA A 117 -5.87 -5.63 -3.77
C ALA A 117 -4.68 -5.64 -2.81
N TRP A 118 -4.77 -6.31 -1.69
CA TRP A 118 -3.58 -6.54 -0.86
C TRP A 118 -2.55 -7.31 -1.71
N MET A 119 -1.28 -7.05 -1.47
CA MET A 119 -0.23 -7.58 -2.35
C MET A 119 0.34 -8.89 -1.83
N LEU A 120 0.78 -8.90 -0.60
CA LEU A 120 1.34 -10.10 -0.01
C LEU A 120 1.20 -10.06 1.51
N VAL A 121 1.47 -11.21 2.15
CA VAL A 121 1.58 -11.30 3.59
C VAL A 121 3.04 -11.63 3.90
N ALA A 122 3.61 -10.89 4.83
CA ALA A 122 5.00 -11.07 5.21
C ALA A 122 5.10 -11.55 6.65
N ARG A 123 6.11 -12.39 6.91
CA ARG A 123 6.55 -12.71 8.26
C ARG A 123 7.76 -11.83 8.53
N PRO A 124 7.63 -10.80 9.37
CA PRO A 124 8.75 -9.90 9.61
C PRO A 124 9.85 -10.58 10.41
N ALA A 125 11.08 -10.16 10.19
CA ALA A 125 12.22 -10.70 10.93
C ALA A 125 12.27 -10.19 12.36
N ARG A 126 11.62 -9.05 12.64
CA ARG A 126 11.64 -8.41 13.97
C ARG A 126 10.22 -8.05 14.37
N VAL A 127 9.96 -8.10 15.68
CA VAL A 127 8.63 -7.76 16.21
C VAL A 127 8.31 -6.26 16.06
N ASP A 128 9.33 -5.42 15.93
CA ASP A 128 9.16 -3.97 15.80
C ASP A 128 9.24 -3.50 14.35
N ALA A 129 8.88 -4.37 13.40
CA ALA A 129 9.03 -4.10 11.97
C ALA A 129 8.31 -2.84 11.50
N LEU A 130 7.20 -2.47 12.14
CA LEU A 130 6.42 -1.30 11.75
C LEU A 130 6.78 -0.04 12.53
N ALA A 131 7.76 -0.13 13.43
CA ALA A 131 8.20 1.05 14.19
C ALA A 131 8.75 2.08 13.21
N GLY A 132 8.43 3.34 13.44
CA GLY A 132 8.89 4.42 12.57
C GLY A 132 7.98 4.70 11.38
N LEU A 133 7.01 3.86 11.11
CA LEU A 133 6.04 4.14 10.06
C LEU A 133 4.96 5.08 10.60
N VAL A 134 4.30 5.79 9.67
CA VAL A 134 3.30 6.78 10.04
C VAL A 134 1.94 6.10 10.20
N THR A 135 1.19 6.50 11.23
CA THR A 135 -0.13 5.94 11.44
C THR A 135 -1.08 7.01 12.01
N GLY A 136 -2.38 6.78 11.83
CA GLY A 136 -3.41 7.67 12.36
C GLY A 136 -3.33 9.07 11.81
N ASP A 137 -3.63 10.05 12.66
CA ASP A 137 -3.72 11.45 12.25
C ASP A 137 -2.40 12.05 11.79
N ALA A 138 -1.27 11.44 12.15
CA ALA A 138 0.05 11.90 11.66
C ALA A 138 0.17 11.79 10.15
N MET A 139 -0.68 11.01 9.50
CA MET A 139 -0.70 10.89 8.06
C MET A 139 -1.02 12.19 7.35
N VAL A 140 -1.82 13.06 7.98
CA VAL A 140 -2.24 14.33 7.36
C VAL A 140 -1.00 15.16 7.01
N ASP A 141 -0.14 15.40 7.98
CA ASP A 141 1.07 16.20 7.74
C ASP A 141 2.03 15.48 6.81
N ALA A 142 2.19 14.17 7.01
CA ALA A 142 3.17 13.41 6.23
C ALA A 142 2.81 13.39 4.75
N TYR A 143 1.56 13.09 4.41
CA TYR A 143 1.18 13.05 3.00
C TYR A 143 0.98 14.43 2.39
N THR A 144 0.53 15.39 3.16
CA THR A 144 0.45 16.77 2.65
C THR A 144 1.83 17.24 2.23
N ARG A 145 2.84 16.97 3.06
CA ARG A 145 4.22 17.33 2.73
C ARG A 145 4.69 16.61 1.48
N TRP A 146 4.42 15.32 1.36
CA TRP A 146 4.83 14.56 0.19
C TRP A 146 4.19 15.11 -1.08
N LEU A 147 2.89 15.39 -1.02
CA LEU A 147 2.16 15.93 -2.17
C LEU A 147 2.74 17.25 -2.62
N ASP A 148 3.04 18.14 -1.66
CA ASP A 148 3.63 19.44 -1.97
C ASP A 148 5.03 19.30 -2.55
N GLU A 149 5.86 18.46 -1.95
CA GLU A 149 7.26 18.30 -2.39
C GLU A 149 7.37 17.67 -3.76
N ASN A 150 6.37 16.89 -4.17
CA ASN A 150 6.38 16.21 -5.45
C ASN A 150 5.44 16.84 -6.48
N ASP A 151 4.89 18.00 -6.17
CA ASP A 151 3.98 18.73 -7.06
C ASP A 151 2.83 17.85 -7.56
N PHE A 152 2.31 17.00 -6.68
CA PHE A 152 1.19 16.13 -7.04
C PHE A 152 -0.09 16.70 -6.45
N ALA A 153 -1.04 17.03 -7.34
CA ALA A 153 -2.25 17.73 -6.92
C ALA A 153 -3.14 16.90 -6.00
N GLY A 154 -3.19 15.60 -6.20
CA GLY A 154 -4.04 14.73 -5.40
C GLY A 154 -4.53 13.53 -6.17
N CYS A 155 -5.39 12.75 -5.54
CA CYS A 155 -5.91 11.50 -6.10
C CYS A 155 -7.28 11.73 -6.75
N TYR A 156 -7.34 12.67 -7.66
CA TYR A 156 -8.60 12.95 -8.34
C TYR A 156 -8.68 12.11 -9.61
N PRO A 157 -9.85 11.53 -9.90
CA PRO A 157 -9.99 10.77 -11.13
C PRO A 157 -9.78 11.68 -12.33
N VAL A 158 -9.20 11.11 -13.38
CA VAL A 158 -9.07 11.82 -14.64
C VAL A 158 -10.47 11.96 -15.21
N VAL A 159 -10.90 13.20 -15.45
CA VAL A 159 -12.21 13.47 -16.03
C VAL A 159 -12.04 13.56 -17.53
N GLU A 160 -12.78 12.71 -18.21
CA GLU A 160 -12.73 12.65 -19.66
C GLU A 160 -13.60 13.72 -20.28
#